data_960f2ad87b0142cfcd9ae55609b89a95
#
_entry.id   960f2ad87b0142cfcd9ae55609b89a95
#
_cell.length_a   1.000
_cell.length_b   1.000
_cell.length_c   1.000
_cell.angle_alpha   90.00
_cell.angle_beta   90.00
_cell.angle_gamma   90.00
#
_symmetry.space_group_name_H-M   'P 1'
#
loop_
_entity.id
_entity.type
_entity.pdbx_description
1 polymer ?
#
loop_
_entity_poly.entity_id
_entity_poly.type
_entity_poly.pdbx_seq_one_letter_code
_entity_poly.pdbx_strand_id
1 'polypeptide(L)'
;LIVVENIEEAKKFYHDLFGLETVLDNEGNMILTERLVLQEKKIWEEYLGKNIVPESNSCELYFEEKDIEGFVEKLERLYPSIQYVNRLMTLDRGQKMVQFYDPDGNLIEVRTPM
;
A
#
# COMPACT_ATOMS: atom_id res chain seq x y z
N LEU A 1 -1.95 4.85 9.69
CA LEU A 1 -2.04 6.03 8.81
C LEU A 1 -0.80 6.08 7.93
N ILE A 2 -0.98 6.31 6.64
CA ILE A 2 0.13 6.59 5.74
C ILE A 2 -0.07 7.96 5.09
N VAL A 3 1.03 8.64 4.83
CA VAL A 3 1.01 9.95 4.21
C VAL A 3 1.23 9.78 2.71
N VAL A 4 0.35 10.38 1.91
CA VAL A 4 0.33 10.21 0.47
C VAL A 4 0.35 11.56 -0.25
N GLU A 5 0.99 11.60 -1.41
CA GLU A 5 1.08 12.80 -2.23
C GLU A 5 -0.26 13.10 -2.90
N ASN A 6 -0.88 12.08 -3.49
CA ASN A 6 -2.14 12.19 -4.21
C ASN A 6 -3.14 11.19 -3.62
N ILE A 7 -4.10 11.69 -2.86
CA ILE A 7 -5.02 10.85 -2.10
C ILE A 7 -5.97 10.05 -3.02
N GLU A 8 -6.37 10.60 -4.15
CA GLU A 8 -7.24 9.87 -5.09
C GLU A 8 -6.49 8.73 -5.79
N GLU A 9 -5.23 8.94 -6.14
CA GLU A 9 -4.38 7.91 -6.71
C GLU A 9 -4.15 6.79 -5.68
N ALA A 10 -3.86 7.15 -4.44
CA ALA A 10 -3.66 6.18 -3.36
C ALA A 10 -4.94 5.38 -3.09
N LYS A 11 -6.08 6.05 -3.02
CA LYS A 11 -7.39 5.41 -2.85
C LYS A 11 -7.64 4.36 -3.93
N LYS A 12 -7.39 4.72 -5.19
CA LYS A 12 -7.57 3.80 -6.33
C LYS A 12 -6.64 2.60 -6.21
N PHE A 13 -5.38 2.82 -5.87
CA PHE A 13 -4.39 1.77 -5.71
C PHE A 13 -4.83 0.73 -4.67
N TYR A 14 -5.23 1.18 -3.49
CA TYR A 14 -5.63 0.26 -2.42
C TYR A 14 -6.98 -0.40 -2.68
N HIS A 15 -7.87 0.27 -3.40
CA HIS A 15 -9.11 -0.35 -3.85
C HIS A 15 -8.85 -1.43 -4.91
N ASP A 16 -8.06 -1.11 -5.93
CA ASP A 16 -7.80 -2.03 -7.04
C ASP A 16 -7.08 -3.31 -6.59
N LEU A 17 -6.11 -3.18 -5.69
CA LEU A 17 -5.29 -4.31 -5.29
C LEU A 17 -5.83 -5.08 -4.08
N PHE A 18 -6.46 -4.39 -3.15
CA PHE A 18 -6.86 -5.00 -1.87
C PHE A 18 -8.35 -4.90 -1.59
N GLY A 19 -9.11 -4.31 -2.50
CA GLY A 19 -10.56 -4.18 -2.34
C GLY A 19 -10.99 -3.24 -1.21
N LEU A 20 -10.09 -2.36 -0.74
CA LEU A 20 -10.43 -1.45 0.35
C LEU A 20 -11.39 -0.36 -0.16
N GLU A 21 -12.45 -0.12 0.61
CA GLU A 21 -13.47 0.86 0.29
C GLU A 21 -13.35 2.07 1.19
N THR A 22 -13.74 3.24 0.71
CA THR A 22 -13.77 4.45 1.53
C THR A 22 -14.90 4.36 2.55
N VAL A 23 -14.55 4.48 3.82
CA VAL A 23 -15.50 4.52 4.93
C VAL A 23 -15.85 5.96 5.28
N LEU A 24 -14.87 6.84 5.28
CA LEU A 24 -15.06 8.24 5.62
C LEU A 24 -14.05 9.11 4.87
N ASP A 25 -14.55 10.17 4.24
CA ASP A 25 -13.73 11.13 3.51
C ASP A 25 -13.83 12.50 4.18
N ASN A 26 -12.74 12.95 4.80
CA ASN A 26 -12.66 14.21 5.53
C ASN A 26 -11.79 15.25 4.82
N GLU A 27 -11.84 15.31 3.51
CA GLU A 27 -11.05 16.27 2.71
C GLU A 27 -9.56 16.26 3.10
N GLY A 28 -8.80 15.35 2.49
CA GLY A 28 -7.38 15.20 2.75
C GLY A 28 -7.03 14.21 3.86
N ASN A 29 -8.06 13.64 4.52
CA ASN A 29 -7.90 12.52 5.44
C ASN A 29 -9.00 11.52 5.14
N MET A 30 -8.64 10.34 4.66
CA MET A 30 -9.59 9.35 4.19
C MET A 30 -9.39 8.04 4.94
N ILE A 31 -10.46 7.53 5.53
CA ILE A 31 -10.42 6.24 6.22
C ILE A 31 -10.99 5.18 5.29
N LEU A 32 -10.20 4.15 5.02
CA LEU A 32 -10.61 3.00 4.24
C LEU A 32 -10.99 1.84 5.16
N THR A 33 -11.62 0.80 4.60
CA THR A 33 -11.88 -0.43 5.32
C THR A 33 -10.56 -0.98 5.88
N GLU A 34 -10.62 -1.84 6.89
CA GLU A 34 -9.46 -2.33 7.64
C GLU A 34 -8.69 -1.21 8.36
N ARG A 35 -9.32 -0.03 8.47
CA ARG A 35 -8.78 1.13 9.16
C ARG A 35 -7.46 1.65 8.59
N LEU A 36 -7.21 1.45 7.32
CA LEU A 36 -6.10 2.13 6.65
C LEU A 36 -6.50 3.58 6.44
N VAL A 37 -5.73 4.50 7.00
CA VAL A 37 -5.98 5.94 6.86
C VAL A 37 -5.00 6.54 5.88
N LEU A 38 -5.53 7.20 4.85
CA LEU A 38 -4.73 7.94 3.88
C LEU A 38 -4.77 9.42 4.28
N GLN A 39 -3.59 10.02 4.43
CA GLN A 39 -3.45 11.41 4.84
C GLN A 39 -2.73 12.19 3.75
N GLU A 40 -3.34 13.28 3.27
CA GLU A 40 -2.69 14.15 2.28
C GLU A 40 -1.44 14.79 2.89
N LYS A 41 -0.31 14.67 2.19
CA LYS A 41 1.01 15.10 2.62
C LYS A 41 1.04 16.59 2.96
N LYS A 42 0.53 17.44 2.08
CA LYS A 42 0.60 18.88 2.25
C LYS A 42 -0.10 19.33 3.54
N ILE A 43 -1.29 18.80 3.80
CA ILE A 43 -2.05 19.13 5.00
C ILE A 43 -1.31 18.64 6.25
N TRP A 44 -0.72 17.43 6.18
CA TRP A 44 0.00 16.85 7.29
C TRP A 44 1.27 17.65 7.63
N GLU A 45 2.01 18.08 6.60
CA GLU A 45 3.20 18.93 6.79
C GLU A 45 2.85 20.26 7.43
N GLU A 46 1.76 20.89 7.01
CA GLU A 46 1.27 22.13 7.62
C GLU A 46 0.90 21.91 9.09
N TYR A 47 0.22 20.83 9.39
CA TYR A 47 -0.19 20.47 10.74
C TYR A 47 1.00 20.23 11.68
N LEU A 48 2.01 19.50 11.19
CA LEU A 48 3.19 19.17 11.99
C LEU A 48 4.23 20.27 12.02
N GLY A 49 4.22 21.19 11.05
CA GLY A 49 5.28 22.18 10.88
C GLY A 49 6.60 21.56 10.46
N LYS A 50 6.57 20.39 9.83
CA LYS A 50 7.75 19.64 9.39
C LYS A 50 7.50 19.00 8.03
N ASN A 51 8.58 18.83 7.27
CA ASN A 51 8.52 18.09 6.02
C ASN A 51 8.46 16.59 6.30
N ILE A 52 7.65 15.90 5.51
CA ILE A 52 7.59 14.44 5.55
C ILE A 52 8.79 13.89 4.78
N VAL A 53 9.39 12.83 5.32
CA VAL A 53 10.48 12.10 4.66
C VAL A 53 9.85 10.92 3.93
N PRO A 54 9.68 10.98 2.59
CA PRO A 54 9.11 9.85 1.84
C PRO A 54 10.14 8.74 1.68
N GLU A 55 9.65 7.55 1.38
CA GLU A 55 10.49 6.41 1.02
C GLU A 55 11.54 6.07 2.09
N SER A 56 11.21 6.30 3.37
CA SER A 56 12.16 6.10 4.46
C SER A 56 12.37 4.64 4.85
N ASN A 57 11.52 3.74 4.34
CA ASN A 57 11.53 2.31 4.66
C ASN A 57 11.39 2.01 6.16
N SER A 58 10.82 2.93 6.92
CA SER A 58 10.70 2.80 8.36
C SER A 58 9.42 2.09 8.83
N CYS A 59 8.55 1.72 7.89
CA CYS A 59 7.33 0.97 8.17
C CYS A 59 6.94 0.15 6.95
N GLU A 60 6.06 -0.84 7.15
CA GLU A 60 5.49 -1.58 6.03
C GLU A 60 4.02 -1.87 6.28
N LEU A 61 3.28 -2.03 5.20
CA LEU A 61 1.91 -2.54 5.23
C LEU A 61 1.96 -4.04 4.90
N TYR A 62 1.29 -4.83 5.71
CA TYR A 62 1.25 -6.29 5.55
C TYR A 62 -0.15 -6.73 5.19
N PHE A 63 -0.27 -7.54 4.15
CA PHE A 63 -1.54 -8.13 3.72
C PHE A 63 -1.38 -9.63 3.51
N GLU A 64 -2.46 -10.38 3.75
CA GLU A 64 -2.50 -11.80 3.42
C GLU A 64 -3.37 -12.03 2.19
N GLU A 65 -2.95 -12.96 1.33
CA GLU A 65 -3.68 -13.32 0.12
C GLU A 65 -3.47 -14.80 -0.18
N LYS A 66 -4.58 -15.56 -0.19
CA LYS A 66 -4.51 -17.00 -0.47
C LYS A 66 -4.09 -17.30 -1.90
N ASP A 67 -4.61 -16.53 -2.86
CA ASP A 67 -4.27 -16.67 -4.28
C ASP A 67 -3.24 -15.62 -4.66
N ILE A 68 -2.02 -15.79 -4.15
CA ILE A 68 -0.97 -14.80 -4.36
C ILE A 68 -0.52 -14.74 -5.82
N GLU A 69 -0.57 -15.85 -6.56
CA GLU A 69 -0.26 -15.86 -8.00
C GLU A 69 -1.25 -15.01 -8.78
N GLY A 70 -2.55 -15.15 -8.50
CA GLY A 70 -3.59 -14.31 -9.11
C GLY A 70 -3.46 -12.86 -8.71
N PHE A 71 -3.04 -12.59 -7.47
CA PHE A 71 -2.76 -11.24 -7.00
C PHE A 71 -1.63 -10.61 -7.81
N VAL A 72 -0.52 -11.32 -8.01
CA VAL A 72 0.63 -10.80 -8.78
C VAL A 72 0.25 -10.55 -10.23
N GLU A 73 -0.55 -11.41 -10.85
CA GLU A 73 -1.06 -11.18 -12.22
C GLU A 73 -1.87 -9.88 -12.28
N LYS A 74 -2.76 -9.67 -11.33
CA LYS A 74 -3.56 -8.45 -11.24
C LYS A 74 -2.67 -7.22 -11.02
N LEU A 75 -1.69 -7.32 -10.12
CA LEU A 75 -0.74 -6.25 -9.83
C LEU A 75 -0.02 -5.80 -11.10
N GLU A 76 0.54 -6.75 -11.85
CA GLU A 76 1.30 -6.45 -13.06
C GLU A 76 0.41 -5.95 -14.21
N ARG A 77 -0.83 -6.42 -14.27
CA ARG A 77 -1.78 -5.96 -15.29
C ARG A 77 -2.24 -4.54 -15.04
N LEU A 78 -2.56 -4.19 -13.78
CA LEU A 78 -3.08 -2.86 -13.43
C LEU A 78 -1.97 -1.84 -13.20
N TYR A 79 -0.83 -2.29 -12.72
CA TYR A 79 0.31 -1.43 -12.38
C TYR A 79 1.61 -1.99 -12.95
N PRO A 80 1.77 -1.95 -14.30
CA PRO A 80 2.95 -2.58 -14.94
C PRO A 80 4.28 -1.94 -14.57
N SER A 81 4.26 -0.73 -14.04
CA SER A 81 5.47 -0.02 -13.60
C SER A 81 5.77 -0.20 -12.11
N ILE A 82 5.09 -1.15 -11.46
CA ILE A 82 5.29 -1.38 -10.03
C ILE A 82 6.77 -1.67 -9.70
N GLN A 83 7.25 -1.10 -8.60
CA GLN A 83 8.63 -1.28 -8.16
C GLN A 83 8.68 -2.41 -7.14
N TYR A 84 9.31 -3.53 -7.51
CA TYR A 84 9.48 -4.65 -6.59
C TYR A 84 10.68 -4.45 -5.68
N VAL A 85 10.54 -4.92 -4.44
CA VAL A 85 11.67 -5.16 -3.53
C VAL A 85 12.10 -6.61 -3.70
N ASN A 86 11.14 -7.53 -3.57
CA ASN A 86 11.33 -8.94 -3.85
C ASN A 86 10.15 -9.45 -4.65
N ARG A 87 10.43 -10.04 -5.83
CA ARG A 87 9.39 -10.67 -6.63
C ARG A 87 8.87 -11.90 -5.89
N LEU A 88 7.74 -12.42 -6.35
CA LEU A 88 7.11 -13.59 -5.74
C LEU A 88 8.15 -14.70 -5.50
N MET A 89 8.24 -15.15 -4.26
CA MET A 89 9.16 -16.20 -3.83
C MET A 89 8.50 -17.12 -2.83
N THR A 90 9.04 -18.33 -2.70
CA THR A 90 8.59 -19.28 -1.69
C THR A 90 9.59 -19.26 -0.54
N LEU A 91 9.10 -19.09 0.66
CA LEU A 91 9.90 -19.09 1.88
C LEU A 91 10.12 -20.54 2.37
N ASP A 92 11.03 -20.70 3.32
CA ASP A 92 11.47 -22.04 3.80
C ASP A 92 10.32 -22.97 4.22
N ARG A 93 9.23 -22.42 4.75
CA ARG A 93 8.11 -23.23 5.23
C ARG A 93 6.96 -23.33 4.22
N GLY A 94 7.23 -23.00 2.95
CA GLY A 94 6.23 -23.08 1.88
C GLY A 94 5.33 -21.87 1.75
N GLN A 95 5.37 -20.93 2.68
CA GLN A 95 4.65 -19.67 2.57
C GLN A 95 5.23 -18.86 1.42
N LYS A 96 4.38 -18.27 0.60
CA LYS A 96 4.82 -17.43 -0.51
C LYS A 96 4.72 -15.96 -0.14
N MET A 97 5.59 -15.14 -0.70
CA MET A 97 5.70 -13.73 -0.37
C MET A 97 6.07 -12.91 -1.60
N VAL A 98 5.55 -11.69 -1.66
CA VAL A 98 5.97 -10.67 -2.62
C VAL A 98 6.08 -9.34 -1.88
N GLN A 99 7.06 -8.52 -2.23
CA GLN A 99 7.25 -7.19 -1.65
C GLN A 99 7.41 -6.16 -2.77
N PHE A 100 6.71 -5.03 -2.62
CA PHE A 100 6.75 -3.95 -3.60
C PHE A 100 6.41 -2.63 -2.93
N TYR A 101 6.55 -1.54 -3.67
CA TYR A 101 6.22 -0.20 -3.18
C TYR A 101 4.89 0.28 -3.74
N ASP A 102 4.14 1.02 -2.91
CA ASP A 102 2.98 1.75 -3.38
C ASP A 102 3.43 3.02 -4.15
N PRO A 103 2.51 3.83 -4.71
CA PRO A 103 2.89 5.04 -5.46
C PRO A 103 3.71 6.06 -4.67
N ASP A 104 3.64 6.02 -3.35
CA ASP A 104 4.38 6.95 -2.48
C ASP A 104 5.65 6.35 -1.89
N GLY A 105 6.04 5.16 -2.33
CA GLY A 105 7.23 4.48 -1.84
C GLY A 105 7.04 3.80 -0.49
N ASN A 106 5.80 3.57 -0.07
CA ASN A 106 5.53 2.78 1.12
C ASN A 106 5.71 1.30 0.82
N LEU A 107 6.43 0.61 1.69
CA LEU A 107 6.71 -0.82 1.51
C LEU A 107 5.45 -1.64 1.79
N ILE A 108 5.11 -2.53 0.88
CA ILE A 108 4.00 -3.47 1.02
C ILE A 108 4.54 -4.88 0.96
N GLU A 109 4.13 -5.72 1.89
CA GLU A 109 4.40 -7.14 1.87
C GLU A 109 3.10 -7.90 1.81
N VAL A 110 3.00 -8.83 0.86
CA VAL A 110 1.84 -9.73 0.73
C VAL A 110 2.34 -11.15 0.90
N ARG A 111 1.68 -11.92 1.78
CA ARG A 111 2.02 -13.32 2.01
C ARG A 111 0.78 -14.19 1.91
N THR A 112 0.99 -15.46 1.58
CA THR A 112 -0.05 -16.45 1.79
C THR A 112 -0.23 -16.66 3.28
N PRO A 113 -1.46 -16.98 3.74
CA PRO A 113 -1.69 -17.33 5.16
C PRO A 113 -0.86 -18.54 5.58
N MET A 114 -0.47 -18.56 6.81
CA MET A 114 0.22 -19.73 7.39
C MET A 114 -0.77 -20.84 7.76
#